data_85e5d20e9e793f9e15ab13e7c382382a
#
_entry.id   85e5d20e9e793f9e15ab13e7c382382a
#
_cell.length_a   1.000
_cell.length_b   1.000
_cell.length_c   1.000
_cell.angle_alpha   90.00
_cell.angle_beta   90.00
_cell.angle_gamma   90.00
#
_symmetry.space_group_name_H-M   'P 1'
#
loop_
_entity.id
_entity.type
_entity.pdbx_description
1 polymer ?
#
loop_
_entity_poly.entity_id
_entity_poly.type
_entity_poly.pdbx_seq_one_letter_code
_entity_poly.pdbx_strand_id
1 'polypeptide(L)'
;MVKAGLFGFGLVPIIASVNGADQQFAETTTTTVTVDPVIRQLQAFDSSFVELNGLPPIALSDVPKIRLNSHAVKFVQDYNRENENVLEIIRERGDRYFPIMDSVFTLYHLPTELKYLAVIESELKATAVSHVGAVGPWQLMAYTARDLSLKVKGKYDERRNYYKSTVAAAKYLRDLYNQFGDWLLVIAAYNAGPAKVTRAINLSGSHTFWQLQNFLPTETRNHVKRFVSMLYFFEGQNKASDLLRGRV
;
A
#
# COMPACT_ATOMS: atom_id res chain seq x y z
N MET A 1 18.54 32.97 -31.87
CA MET A 1 17.33 33.76 -31.56
C MET A 1 16.11 32.86 -31.66
N VAL A 2 15.61 32.31 -30.55
CA VAL A 2 14.29 31.75 -30.48
C VAL A 2 13.75 32.08 -29.08
N LYS A 3 12.58 32.72 -29.07
CA LYS A 3 11.93 33.33 -27.93
C LYS A 3 11.29 32.27 -27.02
N ALA A 4 11.45 32.43 -25.70
CA ALA A 4 10.69 31.77 -24.65
C ALA A 4 9.21 32.16 -24.71
N GLY A 5 8.31 31.19 -24.73
CA GLY A 5 6.87 31.38 -24.58
C GLY A 5 6.44 31.04 -23.17
N LEU A 6 6.02 32.03 -22.41
CA LEU A 6 5.28 31.87 -21.15
C LEU A 6 3.86 31.37 -21.49
N PHE A 7 3.47 30.24 -20.93
CA PHE A 7 2.07 29.86 -20.85
C PHE A 7 1.52 30.21 -19.47
N GLY A 8 0.70 31.28 -19.46
CA GLY A 8 -0.09 31.65 -18.31
C GLY A 8 -1.35 30.78 -18.23
N PHE A 9 -1.65 30.25 -17.06
CA PHE A 9 -2.90 29.60 -16.77
C PHE A 9 -3.99 30.66 -16.56
N GLY A 10 -4.91 30.78 -17.53
CA GLY A 10 -6.09 31.61 -17.45
C GLY A 10 -7.17 30.96 -16.59
N LEU A 11 -7.56 31.65 -15.52
CA LEU A 11 -8.80 31.42 -14.78
C LEU A 11 -9.99 31.84 -15.64
N VAL A 12 -10.91 30.92 -15.89
CA VAL A 12 -12.21 31.22 -16.49
C VAL A 12 -13.23 31.45 -15.36
N PRO A 13 -13.81 32.66 -15.20
CA PRO A 13 -14.90 32.84 -14.24
C PRO A 13 -16.22 32.44 -14.88
N ILE A 14 -16.94 31.50 -14.26
CA ILE A 14 -18.35 31.25 -14.57
C ILE A 14 -19.17 32.29 -13.83
N ILE A 15 -19.78 33.22 -14.58
CA ILE A 15 -20.75 34.17 -14.04
C ILE A 15 -22.14 33.51 -14.10
N ALA A 16 -22.66 33.13 -12.94
CA ALA A 16 -24.07 32.80 -12.79
C ALA A 16 -24.79 34.02 -12.16
N SER A 17 -25.70 34.60 -12.90
CA SER A 17 -26.60 35.66 -12.44
C SER A 17 -27.72 35.02 -11.62
N VAL A 18 -27.85 35.39 -10.35
CA VAL A 18 -29.04 35.09 -9.52
C VAL A 18 -29.44 36.34 -8.78
N ASN A 19 -30.71 36.74 -9.01
CA ASN A 19 -31.39 37.83 -8.33
C ASN A 19 -31.65 37.54 -6.86
N GLY A 20 -31.35 38.50 -6.08
CA GLY A 20 -31.72 38.97 -4.75
C GLY A 20 -32.39 38.00 -3.77
N ALA A 21 -31.71 37.79 -2.66
CA ALA A 21 -32.09 38.01 -1.26
C ALA A 21 -31.08 37.24 -0.36
N ASP A 22 -30.62 37.96 0.71
CA ASP A 22 -29.89 37.49 1.86
C ASP A 22 -28.52 36.85 1.65
N GLN A 23 -27.51 37.72 1.79
CA GLN A 23 -26.10 37.33 1.90
C GLN A 23 -25.79 36.84 3.34
N GLN A 24 -25.63 35.54 3.53
CA GLN A 24 -24.70 35.04 4.52
C GLN A 24 -23.48 34.50 3.76
N PHE A 25 -22.37 35.19 3.91
CA PHE A 25 -21.08 34.75 3.36
C PHE A 25 -20.67 33.43 4.05
N ALA A 26 -20.82 32.32 3.33
CA ALA A 26 -20.12 31.11 3.68
C ALA A 26 -18.66 31.30 3.24
N GLU A 27 -17.76 31.47 4.20
CA GLU A 27 -16.31 31.38 3.97
C GLU A 27 -16.00 30.00 3.41
N THR A 28 -15.66 29.97 2.12
CA THR A 28 -15.11 28.79 1.49
C THR A 28 -13.71 28.57 2.07
N THR A 29 -13.60 27.75 3.10
CA THR A 29 -12.32 27.32 3.65
C THR A 29 -11.62 26.52 2.56
N THR A 30 -10.75 27.17 1.80
CA THR A 30 -9.83 26.49 0.90
C THR A 30 -8.83 25.75 1.79
N THR A 31 -9.07 24.48 2.04
CA THR A 31 -8.11 23.61 2.73
C THR A 31 -6.91 23.48 1.79
N THR A 32 -5.91 24.32 1.98
CA THR A 32 -4.60 24.12 1.36
C THR A 32 -4.00 22.86 1.94
N VAL A 33 -4.08 21.77 1.19
CA VAL A 33 -3.35 20.53 1.51
C VAL A 33 -1.87 20.89 1.45
N THR A 34 -1.26 21.12 2.61
CA THR A 34 0.19 21.30 2.71
C THR A 34 0.83 19.96 2.41
N VAL A 35 1.31 19.81 1.19
CA VAL A 35 2.10 18.62 0.80
C VAL A 35 3.37 18.62 1.64
N ASP A 36 3.61 17.50 2.35
CA ASP A 36 4.79 17.26 3.17
C ASP A 36 6.07 17.65 2.39
N PRO A 37 7.00 18.40 2.99
CA PRO A 37 8.26 18.77 2.35
C PRO A 37 9.03 17.56 1.79
N VAL A 38 8.93 16.40 2.44
CA VAL A 38 9.52 15.13 1.98
C VAL A 38 8.85 14.69 0.67
N ILE A 39 7.52 14.82 0.56
CA ILE A 39 6.79 14.48 -0.67
C ILE A 39 7.20 15.41 -1.82
N ARG A 40 7.34 16.71 -1.56
CA ARG A 40 7.84 17.67 -2.58
C ARG A 40 9.24 17.33 -3.08
N GLN A 41 10.13 16.95 -2.16
CA GLN A 41 11.50 16.59 -2.51
C GLN A 41 11.54 15.26 -3.30
N LEU A 42 10.67 14.31 -2.98
CA LEU A 42 10.53 13.03 -3.67
C LEU A 42 9.92 13.21 -5.07
N GLN A 43 8.91 14.07 -5.22
CA GLN A 43 8.30 14.40 -6.52
C GLN A 43 9.28 15.05 -7.51
N ALA A 44 10.26 15.82 -7.03
CA ALA A 44 11.28 16.46 -7.87
C ALA A 44 12.26 15.45 -8.49
N PHE A 45 12.35 14.22 -7.96
CA PHE A 45 13.32 13.22 -8.42
C PHE A 45 12.70 12.10 -9.29
N ASP A 46 11.38 12.03 -9.43
CA ASP A 46 10.74 10.92 -10.15
C ASP A 46 9.68 11.42 -11.15
N SER A 47 10.05 11.37 -12.44
CA SER A 47 9.13 11.73 -13.54
C SER A 47 7.95 10.76 -13.68
N SER A 48 7.96 9.59 -13.03
CA SER A 48 6.84 8.63 -13.03
C SER A 48 5.64 9.10 -12.21
N PHE A 49 5.79 10.16 -11.40
CA PHE A 49 4.68 10.82 -10.70
C PHE A 49 3.64 11.46 -11.62
N VAL A 50 4.00 11.76 -12.87
CA VAL A 50 3.08 12.41 -13.83
C VAL A 50 1.94 11.47 -14.25
N GLU A 51 2.13 10.16 -14.19
CA GLU A 51 1.12 9.18 -14.60
C GLU A 51 -0.02 8.97 -13.57
N LEU A 52 0.12 9.50 -12.35
CA LEU A 52 -0.89 9.31 -11.28
C LEU A 52 -2.03 10.34 -11.32
N ASN A 53 -1.88 11.44 -12.05
CA ASN A 53 -2.88 12.49 -12.18
C ASN A 53 -4.08 12.02 -13.03
N GLY A 54 -4.92 11.20 -12.46
CA GLY A 54 -6.13 10.69 -13.13
C GLY A 54 -6.62 9.36 -12.60
N LEU A 55 -5.85 8.70 -11.73
CA LEU A 55 -6.33 7.49 -11.08
C LEU A 55 -7.24 7.85 -9.90
N PRO A 56 -8.48 7.30 -9.84
CA PRO A 56 -9.37 7.57 -8.72
C PRO A 56 -8.73 7.06 -7.41
N PRO A 57 -8.92 7.76 -6.28
CA PRO A 57 -8.54 7.24 -4.99
C PRO A 57 -9.27 5.92 -4.72
N ILE A 58 -8.57 4.95 -4.14
CA ILE A 58 -9.22 3.77 -3.59
C ILE A 58 -9.85 4.23 -2.28
N ALA A 59 -11.18 4.35 -2.27
CA ALA A 59 -11.89 4.78 -1.08
C ALA A 59 -11.71 3.75 0.04
N LEU A 60 -11.32 4.20 1.24
CA LEU A 60 -11.22 3.33 2.43
C LEU A 60 -12.58 2.73 2.80
N SER A 61 -13.70 3.36 2.37
CA SER A 61 -15.06 2.83 2.48
C SER A 61 -15.27 1.53 1.70
N ASP A 62 -14.46 1.27 0.68
CA ASP A 62 -14.57 0.10 -0.19
C ASP A 62 -13.73 -1.09 0.33
N VAL A 63 -13.02 -0.90 1.46
CA VAL A 63 -12.29 -2.00 2.11
C VAL A 63 -13.31 -2.97 2.73
N PRO A 64 -13.37 -4.22 2.24
CA PRO A 64 -14.32 -5.20 2.75
C PRO A 64 -14.12 -5.43 4.25
N LYS A 65 -15.23 -5.49 5.00
CA LYS A 65 -15.24 -5.75 6.45
C LYS A 65 -14.67 -7.13 6.73
N ILE A 66 -13.41 -7.20 7.15
CA ILE A 66 -12.77 -8.47 7.49
C ILE A 66 -13.18 -8.84 8.91
N ARG A 67 -14.02 -9.88 9.04
CA ARG A 67 -14.28 -10.52 10.33
C ARG A 67 -13.23 -11.60 10.56
N LEU A 68 -12.38 -11.41 11.56
CA LEU A 68 -11.49 -12.49 12.01
C LEU A 68 -12.36 -13.58 12.62
N ASN A 69 -12.16 -14.83 12.20
CA ASN A 69 -12.70 -15.98 12.90
C ASN A 69 -11.85 -16.28 14.16
N SER A 70 -12.37 -17.08 15.08
CA SER A 70 -11.71 -17.41 16.35
C SER A 70 -10.31 -18.02 16.17
N HIS A 71 -10.11 -18.81 15.12
CA HIS A 71 -8.79 -19.39 14.80
C HIS A 71 -7.77 -18.34 14.35
N ALA A 72 -8.21 -17.33 13.60
CA ALA A 72 -7.34 -16.22 13.19
C ALA A 72 -6.96 -15.35 14.39
N VAL A 73 -7.88 -15.09 15.31
CA VAL A 73 -7.60 -14.37 16.56
C VAL A 73 -6.54 -15.09 17.38
N LYS A 74 -6.71 -16.41 17.56
CA LYS A 74 -5.71 -17.22 18.29
C LYS A 74 -4.34 -17.17 17.63
N PHE A 75 -4.28 -17.33 16.30
CA PHE A 75 -3.01 -17.23 15.56
C PHE A 75 -2.32 -15.89 15.79
N VAL A 76 -3.05 -14.76 15.71
CA VAL A 76 -2.52 -13.42 15.92
C VAL A 76 -1.94 -13.27 17.32
N GLN A 77 -2.67 -13.71 18.34
CA GLN A 77 -2.22 -13.61 19.73
C GLN A 77 -0.96 -14.46 19.99
N ASP A 78 -0.96 -15.71 19.53
CA ASP A 78 0.17 -16.62 19.70
C ASP A 78 1.40 -16.10 18.93
N TYR A 79 1.24 -15.69 17.67
CA TYR A 79 2.33 -15.18 16.86
C TYR A 79 2.97 -13.91 17.47
N ASN A 80 2.17 -12.94 17.92
CA ASN A 80 2.69 -11.72 18.51
C ASN A 80 3.42 -11.98 19.82
N ARG A 81 2.90 -12.87 20.67
CA ARG A 81 3.56 -13.27 21.92
C ARG A 81 4.90 -13.97 21.66
N GLU A 82 4.94 -14.90 20.72
CA GLU A 82 6.14 -15.68 20.40
C GLU A 82 7.24 -14.84 19.74
N ASN A 83 6.88 -13.75 19.07
CA ASN A 83 7.80 -12.90 18.31
C ASN A 83 7.99 -11.50 18.92
N GLU A 84 7.49 -11.22 20.13
CA GLU A 84 7.44 -9.89 20.73
C GLU A 84 8.79 -9.18 20.66
N ASN A 85 9.88 -9.82 21.10
CA ASN A 85 11.22 -9.23 21.10
C ASN A 85 11.70 -8.86 19.68
N VAL A 86 11.41 -9.69 18.69
CA VAL A 86 11.79 -9.43 17.29
C VAL A 86 10.95 -8.29 16.71
N LEU A 87 9.66 -8.24 17.06
CA LEU A 87 8.74 -7.21 16.61
C LEU A 87 9.09 -5.84 17.19
N GLU A 88 9.56 -5.74 18.43
CA GLU A 88 10.06 -4.49 19.01
C GLU A 88 11.33 -4.00 18.27
N ILE A 89 12.28 -4.86 17.96
CA ILE A 89 13.45 -4.50 17.15
C ILE A 89 13.03 -3.99 15.76
N ILE A 90 12.00 -4.61 15.17
CA ILE A 90 11.46 -4.17 13.87
C ILE A 90 10.74 -2.83 14.02
N ARG A 91 10.06 -2.57 15.13
CA ARG A 91 9.41 -1.28 15.41
C ARG A 91 10.43 -0.15 15.42
N GLU A 92 11.53 -0.29 16.16
CA GLU A 92 12.63 0.68 16.17
C GLU A 92 13.23 0.90 14.77
N ARG A 93 13.38 -0.18 14.01
CA ARG A 93 13.82 -0.06 12.61
C ARG A 93 12.78 0.65 11.74
N GLY A 94 11.51 0.41 12.00
CA GLY A 94 10.37 1.02 11.32
C GLY A 94 10.34 2.53 11.44
N ASP A 95 10.70 3.10 12.59
CA ASP A 95 10.75 4.55 12.80
C ASP A 95 11.54 5.29 11.73
N ARG A 96 12.56 4.64 11.17
CA ARG A 96 13.39 5.19 10.11
C ARG A 96 12.77 5.06 8.71
N TYR A 97 11.99 4.01 8.45
CA TYR A 97 11.57 3.67 7.08
C TYR A 97 10.07 3.81 6.84
N PHE A 98 9.24 3.69 7.87
CA PHE A 98 7.80 3.87 7.76
C PHE A 98 7.39 5.24 7.22
N PRO A 99 8.01 6.38 7.62
CA PRO A 99 7.65 7.67 7.04
C PRO A 99 7.79 7.73 5.51
N ILE A 100 8.81 7.08 4.95
CA ILE A 100 9.00 6.99 3.49
C ILE A 100 7.88 6.17 2.85
N MET A 101 7.52 5.04 3.46
CA MET A 101 6.46 4.16 2.96
C MET A 101 5.09 4.83 3.06
N ASP A 102 4.80 5.48 4.18
CA ASP A 102 3.55 6.22 4.41
C ASP A 102 3.38 7.35 3.39
N SER A 103 4.44 8.12 3.12
CA SER A 103 4.42 9.17 2.11
C SER A 103 4.12 8.62 0.71
N VAL A 104 4.74 7.51 0.33
CA VAL A 104 4.50 6.88 -0.97
C VAL A 104 3.07 6.33 -1.02
N PHE A 105 2.60 5.59 -0.03
CA PHE A 105 1.26 5.02 -0.07
C PHE A 105 0.17 6.08 -0.07
N THR A 106 0.32 7.15 0.72
CA THR A 106 -0.59 8.30 0.68
C THR A 106 -0.66 8.90 -0.72
N LEU A 107 0.49 9.07 -1.38
CA LEU A 107 0.55 9.60 -2.73
C LEU A 107 -0.15 8.69 -3.75
N TYR A 108 -0.05 7.36 -3.57
CA TYR A 108 -0.69 6.38 -4.44
C TYR A 108 -2.15 6.08 -4.02
N HIS A 109 -2.69 6.80 -3.04
CA HIS A 109 -4.03 6.59 -2.47
C HIS A 109 -4.23 5.15 -1.98
N LEU A 110 -3.23 4.60 -1.32
CA LEU A 110 -3.25 3.27 -0.72
C LEU A 110 -3.26 3.35 0.80
N PRO A 111 -3.83 2.36 1.49
CA PRO A 111 -3.72 2.26 2.94
C PRO A 111 -2.25 2.21 3.38
N THR A 112 -1.88 3.06 4.32
CA THR A 112 -0.49 3.13 4.84
C THR A 112 -0.08 1.87 5.58
N GLU A 113 -1.04 1.11 6.09
CA GLU A 113 -0.86 -0.15 6.79
C GLU A 113 -0.26 -1.26 5.91
N LEU A 114 -0.33 -1.10 4.58
CA LEU A 114 0.33 -2.01 3.63
C LEU A 114 1.86 -2.04 3.82
N LYS A 115 2.45 -1.05 4.49
CA LYS A 115 3.87 -1.06 4.89
C LYS A 115 4.26 -2.28 5.71
N TYR A 116 3.32 -2.87 6.47
CA TYR A 116 3.59 -4.08 7.25
C TYR A 116 3.83 -5.32 6.40
N LEU A 117 3.52 -5.27 5.10
CA LEU A 117 3.94 -6.31 4.17
C LEU A 117 5.47 -6.36 4.06
N ALA A 118 6.16 -5.21 4.01
CA ALA A 118 7.63 -5.17 4.00
C ALA A 118 8.25 -5.71 5.31
N VAL A 119 7.52 -5.64 6.43
CA VAL A 119 7.94 -6.27 7.69
C VAL A 119 7.98 -7.79 7.54
N ILE A 120 6.90 -8.40 7.06
CA ILE A 120 6.83 -9.86 6.92
C ILE A 120 7.67 -10.41 5.76
N GLU A 121 8.01 -9.59 4.77
CA GLU A 121 8.85 -9.97 3.64
C GLU A 121 10.34 -10.00 4.01
N SER A 122 10.81 -9.05 4.81
CA SER A 122 12.25 -8.88 5.03
C SER A 122 12.64 -8.33 6.38
N GLU A 123 11.71 -8.11 7.31
CA GLU A 123 11.92 -7.33 8.54
C GLU A 123 12.48 -5.92 8.21
N LEU A 124 12.04 -5.33 7.11
CA LEU A 124 12.53 -4.04 6.59
C LEU A 124 14.03 -4.05 6.20
N LYS A 125 14.63 -5.19 5.86
CA LYS A 125 16.05 -5.28 5.50
C LYS A 125 16.27 -5.04 4.00
N ALA A 126 16.94 -3.94 3.63
CA ALA A 126 17.31 -3.66 2.24
C ALA A 126 18.28 -4.70 1.65
N THR A 127 19.04 -5.36 2.50
CA THR A 127 20.03 -6.37 2.10
C THR A 127 19.45 -7.77 1.95
N ALA A 128 18.19 -7.99 2.35
CA ALA A 128 17.56 -9.30 2.30
C ALA A 128 17.55 -9.87 0.88
N VAL A 129 17.88 -11.15 0.78
CA VAL A 129 17.83 -11.95 -0.47
C VAL A 129 17.26 -13.31 -0.13
N SER A 130 16.18 -13.71 -0.78
CA SER A 130 15.60 -15.02 -0.62
C SER A 130 16.34 -16.07 -1.46
N HIS A 131 16.14 -17.35 -1.14
CA HIS A 131 16.71 -18.47 -1.90
C HIS A 131 16.23 -18.54 -3.36
N VAL A 132 15.08 -17.92 -3.67
CA VAL A 132 14.52 -17.81 -5.03
C VAL A 132 14.89 -16.50 -5.74
N GLY A 133 15.73 -15.66 -5.14
CA GLY A 133 16.23 -14.42 -5.75
C GLY A 133 15.32 -13.20 -5.62
N ALA A 134 14.36 -13.22 -4.69
CA ALA A 134 13.66 -12.01 -4.28
C ALA A 134 14.59 -11.12 -3.43
N VAL A 135 14.51 -9.79 -3.59
CA VAL A 135 15.50 -8.86 -3.00
C VAL A 135 14.81 -7.65 -2.39
N GLY A 136 15.41 -7.17 -1.30
CA GLY A 136 15.13 -5.88 -0.67
C GLY A 136 13.95 -5.89 0.30
N PRO A 137 13.50 -4.72 0.75
CA PRO A 137 12.45 -4.60 1.77
C PRO A 137 11.15 -5.28 1.35
N TRP A 138 10.83 -5.23 0.08
CA TRP A 138 9.59 -5.73 -0.52
C TRP A 138 9.74 -7.11 -1.17
N GLN A 139 10.89 -7.75 -1.09
CA GLN A 139 11.19 -9.05 -1.68
C GLN A 139 10.70 -9.20 -3.13
N LEU A 140 10.95 -8.17 -3.95
CA LEU A 140 10.56 -8.19 -5.35
C LEU A 140 11.44 -9.15 -6.15
N MET A 141 10.81 -9.96 -7.00
CA MET A 141 11.51 -10.77 -8.00
C MET A 141 12.08 -9.86 -9.09
N ALA A 142 13.19 -10.26 -9.69
CA ALA A 142 13.90 -9.43 -10.67
C ALA A 142 13.04 -9.08 -11.91
N TYR A 143 12.20 -10.01 -12.39
CA TYR A 143 11.29 -9.75 -13.50
C TYR A 143 10.20 -8.75 -13.11
N THR A 144 9.53 -8.95 -11.98
CA THR A 144 8.50 -8.03 -11.46
C THR A 144 9.08 -6.62 -11.25
N ALA A 145 10.28 -6.54 -10.69
CA ALA A 145 10.95 -5.26 -10.47
C ALA A 145 11.22 -4.50 -11.77
N ARG A 146 11.64 -5.20 -12.84
CA ARG A 146 11.85 -4.59 -14.16
C ARG A 146 10.55 -4.14 -14.81
N ASP A 147 9.49 -4.94 -14.71
CA ASP A 147 8.15 -4.59 -15.21
C ASP A 147 7.60 -3.35 -14.50
N LEU A 148 7.99 -3.15 -13.23
CA LEU A 148 7.69 -1.97 -12.42
C LEU A 148 8.74 -0.84 -12.58
N SER A 149 9.55 -0.87 -13.63
CA SER A 149 10.55 0.14 -14.00
C SER A 149 11.74 0.27 -13.05
N LEU A 150 12.01 -0.71 -12.17
CA LEU A 150 13.22 -0.73 -11.36
C LEU A 150 14.43 -1.21 -12.16
N LYS A 151 15.58 -0.57 -11.98
CA LYS A 151 16.85 -1.01 -12.54
C LYS A 151 17.41 -2.16 -11.70
N VAL A 152 17.54 -3.32 -12.33
CA VAL A 152 18.16 -4.52 -11.72
C VAL A 152 19.27 -4.99 -12.65
N LYS A 153 20.50 -4.52 -12.40
CA LYS A 153 21.67 -4.82 -13.23
C LYS A 153 22.95 -4.91 -12.36
N GLY A 154 23.49 -6.12 -12.24
CA GLY A 154 24.75 -6.37 -11.52
C GLY A 154 24.73 -5.84 -10.09
N LYS A 155 25.67 -4.93 -9.77
CA LYS A 155 25.76 -4.29 -8.45
C LYS A 155 24.68 -3.22 -8.21
N TYR A 156 23.99 -2.80 -9.27
CA TYR A 156 22.99 -1.76 -9.22
C TYR A 156 21.60 -2.42 -9.16
N ASP A 157 21.05 -2.49 -7.95
CA ASP A 157 19.78 -3.15 -7.69
C ASP A 157 18.85 -2.23 -6.90
N GLU A 158 17.93 -1.57 -7.62
CA GLU A 158 17.00 -0.59 -7.04
C GLU A 158 15.93 -1.22 -6.14
N ARG A 159 15.81 -2.54 -6.14
CA ARG A 159 14.96 -3.26 -5.16
C ARG A 159 15.42 -3.03 -3.72
N ARG A 160 16.69 -2.65 -3.51
CA ARG A 160 17.28 -2.32 -2.21
C ARG A 160 17.06 -0.87 -1.77
N ASN A 161 16.65 0.00 -2.69
CA ASN A 161 16.34 1.38 -2.38
C ASN A 161 14.93 1.46 -1.80
N TYR A 162 14.79 1.95 -0.57
CA TYR A 162 13.50 1.99 0.13
C TYR A 162 12.44 2.78 -0.63
N TYR A 163 12.78 3.96 -1.11
CA TYR A 163 11.83 4.79 -1.85
C TYR A 163 11.41 4.13 -3.17
N LYS A 164 12.36 3.81 -4.03
CA LYS A 164 12.07 3.26 -5.36
C LYS A 164 11.34 1.93 -5.30
N SER A 165 11.76 1.05 -4.38
CA SER A 165 11.11 -0.24 -4.22
C SER A 165 9.71 -0.11 -3.59
N THR A 166 9.47 0.91 -2.74
CA THR A 166 8.12 1.19 -2.21
C THR A 166 7.21 1.74 -3.31
N VAL A 167 7.70 2.61 -4.20
CA VAL A 167 6.95 3.06 -5.38
C VAL A 167 6.55 1.86 -6.27
N ALA A 168 7.48 0.96 -6.54
CA ALA A 168 7.19 -0.25 -7.30
C ALA A 168 6.16 -1.15 -6.59
N ALA A 169 6.32 -1.36 -5.28
CA ALA A 169 5.38 -2.14 -4.48
C ALA A 169 3.98 -1.49 -4.47
N ALA A 170 3.89 -0.16 -4.35
CA ALA A 170 2.62 0.57 -4.39
C ALA A 170 1.90 0.37 -5.74
N LYS A 171 2.60 0.47 -6.85
CA LYS A 171 2.04 0.19 -8.19
C LYS A 171 1.50 -1.25 -8.25
N TYR A 172 2.31 -2.22 -7.86
CA TYR A 172 1.92 -3.63 -7.89
C TYR A 172 0.74 -3.96 -6.99
N LEU A 173 0.72 -3.43 -5.75
CA LEU A 173 -0.39 -3.60 -4.82
C LEU A 173 -1.69 -2.99 -5.35
N ARG A 174 -1.60 -1.84 -6.02
CA ARG A 174 -2.74 -1.21 -6.68
C ARG A 174 -3.29 -2.06 -7.82
N ASP A 175 -2.41 -2.61 -8.68
CA ASP A 175 -2.82 -3.49 -9.77
C ASP A 175 -3.52 -4.74 -9.24
N LEU A 176 -2.99 -5.33 -8.17
CA LEU A 176 -3.63 -6.46 -7.50
C LEU A 176 -4.98 -6.10 -6.88
N TYR A 177 -5.10 -4.89 -6.29
CA TYR A 177 -6.37 -4.44 -5.75
C TYR A 177 -7.43 -4.21 -6.83
N ASN A 178 -7.05 -3.65 -7.97
CA ASN A 178 -7.92 -3.50 -9.12
C ASN A 178 -8.44 -4.86 -9.63
N GLN A 179 -7.66 -5.93 -9.46
CA GLN A 179 -8.03 -7.29 -9.87
C GLN A 179 -8.93 -7.99 -8.84
N PHE A 180 -8.66 -7.82 -7.54
CA PHE A 180 -9.29 -8.66 -6.51
C PHE A 180 -10.27 -7.93 -5.61
N GLY A 181 -10.15 -6.61 -5.42
CA GLY A 181 -11.04 -5.77 -4.61
C GLY A 181 -11.04 -6.07 -3.09
N ASP A 182 -10.15 -6.96 -2.62
CA ASP A 182 -10.03 -7.37 -1.22
C ASP A 182 -8.56 -7.40 -0.80
N TRP A 183 -8.21 -6.66 0.27
CA TRP A 183 -6.81 -6.52 0.68
C TRP A 183 -6.18 -7.84 1.13
N LEU A 184 -6.93 -8.76 1.75
CA LEU A 184 -6.34 -10.06 2.11
C LEU A 184 -6.09 -10.94 0.89
N LEU A 185 -6.91 -10.82 -0.15
CA LEU A 185 -6.64 -11.45 -1.45
C LEU A 185 -5.44 -10.80 -2.15
N VAL A 186 -5.27 -9.48 -2.03
CA VAL A 186 -4.09 -8.76 -2.53
C VAL A 186 -2.82 -9.28 -1.85
N ILE A 187 -2.80 -9.38 -0.52
CA ILE A 187 -1.66 -9.92 0.24
C ILE A 187 -1.39 -11.38 -0.15
N ALA A 188 -2.43 -12.19 -0.34
CA ALA A 188 -2.29 -13.57 -0.83
C ALA A 188 -1.70 -13.62 -2.25
N ALA A 189 -2.14 -12.72 -3.15
CA ALA A 189 -1.66 -12.63 -4.52
C ALA A 189 -0.23 -12.10 -4.61
N TYR A 190 0.15 -11.17 -3.73
CA TYR A 190 1.53 -10.69 -3.62
C TYR A 190 2.50 -11.86 -3.34
N ASN A 191 2.15 -12.72 -2.38
CA ASN A 191 2.96 -13.88 -2.00
C ASN A 191 2.91 -15.03 -3.02
N ALA A 192 1.72 -15.45 -3.43
CA ALA A 192 1.53 -16.66 -4.24
C ALA A 192 1.51 -16.42 -5.75
N GLY A 193 1.34 -15.18 -6.17
CA GLY A 193 1.01 -14.76 -7.53
C GLY A 193 -0.50 -14.77 -7.80
N PRO A 194 -0.98 -13.84 -8.66
CA PRO A 194 -2.41 -13.65 -8.92
C PRO A 194 -3.11 -14.88 -9.47
N ALA A 195 -2.44 -15.67 -10.32
CA ALA A 195 -3.01 -16.88 -10.92
C ALA A 195 -3.47 -17.91 -9.88
N LYS A 196 -2.73 -18.09 -8.78
CA LYS A 196 -3.13 -19.04 -7.72
C LYS A 196 -4.35 -18.54 -6.94
N VAL A 197 -4.45 -17.24 -6.71
CA VAL A 197 -5.62 -16.63 -6.04
C VAL A 197 -6.86 -16.74 -6.94
N THR A 198 -6.74 -16.43 -8.23
CA THR A 198 -7.84 -16.61 -9.19
C THR A 198 -8.31 -18.08 -9.24
N ARG A 199 -7.38 -19.02 -9.25
CA ARG A 199 -7.73 -20.46 -9.17
C ARG A 199 -8.46 -20.80 -7.87
N ALA A 200 -8.03 -20.27 -6.74
CA ALA A 200 -8.68 -20.50 -5.45
C ALA A 200 -10.10 -19.92 -5.41
N ILE A 201 -10.32 -18.72 -5.99
CA ILE A 201 -11.64 -18.12 -6.18
C ILE A 201 -12.55 -19.06 -7.00
N ASN A 202 -12.07 -19.52 -8.15
CA ASN A 202 -12.84 -20.41 -9.02
C ASN A 202 -13.20 -21.74 -8.37
N LEU A 203 -12.29 -22.32 -7.57
CA LEU A 203 -12.52 -23.58 -6.87
C LEU A 203 -13.45 -23.46 -5.67
N SER A 204 -13.41 -22.32 -4.97
CA SER A 204 -14.21 -22.08 -3.77
C SER A 204 -15.58 -21.45 -4.04
N GLY A 205 -15.72 -20.77 -5.19
CA GLY A 205 -16.86 -19.91 -5.51
C GLY A 205 -16.94 -18.64 -4.61
N SER A 206 -15.86 -18.30 -3.90
CA SER A 206 -15.82 -17.19 -2.96
C SER A 206 -14.77 -16.16 -3.30
N HIS A 207 -15.07 -14.89 -3.05
CA HIS A 207 -14.17 -13.74 -3.18
C HIS A 207 -13.67 -13.22 -1.83
N THR A 208 -13.74 -14.01 -0.74
CA THR A 208 -13.21 -13.63 0.57
C THR A 208 -12.10 -14.59 1.00
N PHE A 209 -10.98 -14.04 1.49
CA PHE A 209 -9.83 -14.84 1.90
C PHE A 209 -10.19 -15.95 2.89
N TRP A 210 -11.01 -15.65 3.91
CA TRP A 210 -11.33 -16.62 4.97
C TRP A 210 -12.10 -17.84 4.48
N GLN A 211 -12.88 -17.70 3.41
CA GLN A 211 -13.63 -18.81 2.82
C GLN A 211 -12.78 -19.62 1.84
N LEU A 212 -11.92 -18.93 1.05
CA LEU A 212 -11.13 -19.60 0.02
C LEU A 212 -9.73 -20.07 0.48
N GLN A 213 -9.29 -19.68 1.69
CA GLN A 213 -7.91 -19.91 2.13
C GLN A 213 -7.45 -21.38 2.04
N ASN A 214 -8.36 -22.35 2.19
CA ASN A 214 -8.03 -23.78 2.11
C ASN A 214 -7.64 -24.23 0.70
N PHE A 215 -7.93 -23.45 -0.32
CA PHE A 215 -7.51 -23.66 -1.70
C PHE A 215 -6.18 -22.97 -2.03
N LEU A 216 -5.60 -22.24 -1.07
CA LEU A 216 -4.29 -21.62 -1.20
C LEU A 216 -3.19 -22.48 -0.53
N PRO A 217 -1.92 -22.34 -0.96
CA PRO A 217 -0.79 -22.95 -0.30
C PRO A 217 -0.72 -22.58 1.18
N THR A 218 -0.25 -23.50 2.04
CA THR A 218 -0.11 -23.25 3.49
C THR A 218 0.78 -22.05 3.78
N GLU A 219 1.86 -21.86 3.02
CA GLU A 219 2.74 -20.70 3.11
C GLU A 219 1.96 -19.39 2.93
N THR A 220 1.16 -19.30 1.86
CA THR A 220 0.34 -18.12 1.56
C THR A 220 -0.71 -17.84 2.63
N ARG A 221 -1.36 -18.90 3.14
CA ARG A 221 -2.31 -18.76 4.26
C ARG A 221 -1.64 -18.15 5.49
N ASN A 222 -0.45 -18.64 5.82
CA ASN A 222 0.32 -18.14 6.96
C ASN A 222 0.86 -16.74 6.71
N HIS A 223 1.22 -16.42 5.45
CA HIS A 223 1.67 -15.08 5.07
C HIS A 223 0.58 -14.02 5.32
N VAL A 224 -0.64 -14.27 4.88
CA VAL A 224 -1.79 -13.38 5.17
C VAL A 224 -2.05 -13.26 6.67
N LYS A 225 -2.01 -14.37 7.42
CA LYS A 225 -2.20 -14.33 8.87
C LYS A 225 -1.09 -13.55 9.59
N ARG A 226 0.16 -13.67 9.14
CA ARG A 226 1.27 -12.84 9.65
C ARG A 226 1.06 -11.36 9.37
N PHE A 227 0.58 -10.99 8.17
CA PHE A 227 0.22 -9.61 7.88
C PHE A 227 -0.84 -9.08 8.85
N VAL A 228 -1.89 -9.84 9.09
CA VAL A 228 -2.92 -9.49 10.10
C VAL A 228 -2.30 -9.36 11.50
N SER A 229 -1.36 -10.23 11.87
CA SER A 229 -0.65 -10.13 13.16
C SER A 229 0.15 -8.81 13.27
N MET A 230 0.79 -8.36 12.18
CA MET A 230 1.48 -7.07 12.16
C MET A 230 0.51 -5.89 12.34
N LEU A 231 -0.64 -5.91 11.69
CA LEU A 231 -1.67 -4.90 11.91
C LEU A 231 -2.04 -4.77 13.39
N TYR A 232 -2.29 -5.90 14.06
CA TYR A 232 -2.64 -5.90 15.48
C TYR A 232 -1.49 -5.44 16.38
N PHE A 233 -0.26 -5.80 16.05
CA PHE A 233 0.92 -5.42 16.84
C PHE A 233 1.21 -3.92 16.75
N PHE A 234 1.22 -3.35 15.53
CA PHE A 234 1.61 -1.97 15.30
C PHE A 234 0.48 -0.97 15.54
N GLU A 235 -0.75 -1.30 15.18
CA GLU A 235 -1.90 -0.40 15.24
C GLU A 235 -2.77 -0.59 16.50
N GLY A 236 -2.54 -1.67 17.23
CA GLY A 236 -3.35 -2.07 18.37
C GLY A 236 -4.68 -2.72 17.96
N GLN A 237 -5.31 -3.40 18.90
CA GLN A 237 -6.49 -4.23 18.65
C GLN A 237 -7.69 -3.44 18.09
N ASN A 238 -7.94 -2.24 18.60
CA ASN A 238 -9.09 -1.43 18.20
C ASN A 238 -8.93 -0.92 16.76
N LYS A 239 -7.80 -0.27 16.43
CA LYS A 239 -7.55 0.28 15.11
C LYS A 239 -7.42 -0.80 14.05
N ALA A 240 -6.72 -1.90 14.35
CA ALA A 240 -6.64 -3.05 13.46
C ALA A 240 -8.02 -3.66 13.19
N SER A 241 -8.87 -3.75 14.20
CA SER A 241 -10.25 -4.22 14.05
C SER A 241 -11.09 -3.28 13.20
N ASP A 242 -10.89 -1.97 13.29
CA ASP A 242 -11.61 -0.98 12.49
C ASP A 242 -11.20 -1.02 11.03
N LEU A 243 -9.90 -1.10 10.74
CA LEU A 243 -9.36 -1.33 9.40
C LEU A 243 -9.92 -2.63 8.78
N LEU A 244 -9.92 -3.70 9.56
CA LEU A 244 -10.43 -5.00 9.13
C LEU A 244 -11.97 -5.05 9.03
N ARG A 245 -12.69 -4.11 9.66
CA ARG A 245 -14.15 -3.98 9.60
C ARG A 245 -14.64 -2.91 8.61
N GLY A 246 -13.74 -2.14 8.01
CA GLY A 246 -14.09 -1.03 7.12
C GLY A 246 -14.87 0.08 7.86
N ARG A 247 -14.53 0.34 9.12
CA ARG A 247 -14.98 1.52 9.87
C ARG A 247 -13.80 2.49 9.97
N VAL A 248 -13.87 3.54 9.22
CA VAL A 248 -13.22 4.82 9.49
C VAL A 248 -14.32 5.86 9.49
#